data_10011d95607f00f9f7abbc14aab0c160
#
_entry.id   10011d95607f00f9f7abbc14aab0c160
#
_cell.length_a   1.000
_cell.length_b   1.000
_cell.length_c   1.000
_cell.angle_alpha   90.00
_cell.angle_beta   90.00
_cell.angle_gamma   90.00
#
_symmetry.space_group_name_H-M   'P 1'
#
loop_
_entity.id
_entity.type
_entity.pdbx_description
1 polymer ?
#
loop_
_entity_poly.entity_id
_entity_poly.type
_entity_poly.pdbx_seq_one_letter_code
_entity_poly.pdbx_strand_id
1 'polypeptide(L)'
;MFTKPQIHLASIFIKIFYRDRQSLFFSLLFPLIFTCIFLFSGGEPNPTKLGLVNQSENELSLQFVELVKKEKSFLVKEGSELELKDELIAADQTAIIIIPKNFNEFPDPGTLRLLLDASQVRQVGAIRDSLE
;
A
#
# COMPACT_ATOMS: atom_id res chain seq x y z
N MET A 1 15.50 42.68 4.45
CA MET A 1 15.74 43.72 3.42
C MET A 1 16.93 43.30 2.57
N PHE A 2 16.72 43.06 1.29
CA PHE A 2 17.82 42.66 0.39
C PHE A 2 18.72 43.88 0.09
N THR A 3 20.03 43.70 0.19
CA THR A 3 20.99 44.76 -0.11
C THR A 3 21.14 44.93 -1.64
N LYS A 4 21.48 46.13 -2.11
CA LYS A 4 21.67 46.41 -3.54
C LYS A 4 22.54 45.40 -4.29
N PRO A 5 23.68 44.89 -3.74
CA PRO A 5 24.49 43.86 -4.38
C PRO A 5 23.79 42.51 -4.48
N GLN A 6 22.94 42.15 -3.52
CA GLN A 6 22.18 40.89 -3.57
C GLN A 6 21.12 40.90 -4.70
N ILE A 7 20.44 42.01 -4.89
CA ILE A 7 19.48 42.21 -5.99
C ILE A 7 20.19 42.15 -7.34
N HIS A 8 21.36 42.79 -7.43
CA HIS A 8 22.16 42.77 -8.67
C HIS A 8 22.65 41.34 -9.01
N LEU A 9 23.13 40.60 -8.00
CA LEU A 9 23.53 39.23 -8.16
C LEU A 9 22.37 38.33 -8.60
N ALA A 10 21.20 38.49 -7.97
CA ALA A 10 19.99 37.76 -8.34
C ALA A 10 19.57 38.04 -9.79
N SER A 11 19.64 39.31 -10.22
CA SER A 11 19.30 39.66 -11.60
C SER A 11 20.26 39.06 -12.63
N ILE A 12 21.54 38.96 -12.30
CA ILE A 12 22.54 38.29 -13.16
C ILE A 12 22.26 36.80 -13.25
N PHE A 13 21.96 36.11 -12.13
CA PHE A 13 21.58 34.71 -12.12
C PHE A 13 20.34 34.43 -12.97
N ILE A 14 19.31 35.27 -12.84
CA ILE A 14 18.08 35.13 -13.63
C ILE A 14 18.38 35.33 -15.12
N LYS A 15 19.24 36.26 -15.46
CA LYS A 15 19.63 36.54 -16.85
C LYS A 15 20.45 35.40 -17.48
N ILE A 16 21.36 34.81 -16.71
CA ILE A 16 22.12 33.63 -17.13
C ILE A 16 21.19 32.45 -17.31
N PHE A 17 20.29 32.23 -16.36
CA PHE A 17 19.29 31.14 -16.38
C PHE A 17 18.35 31.26 -17.60
N TYR A 18 17.89 32.47 -17.91
CA TYR A 18 17.04 32.72 -19.08
C TYR A 18 17.78 32.56 -20.42
N ARG A 19 19.11 32.73 -20.42
CA ARG A 19 19.95 32.56 -21.60
C ARG A 19 20.29 31.10 -21.87
N ASP A 20 20.29 30.26 -20.85
CA ASP A 20 20.49 28.82 -20.96
C ASP A 20 19.16 28.09 -21.10
N ARG A 21 18.63 28.09 -22.33
CA ARG A 21 17.34 27.46 -22.66
C ARG A 21 17.30 25.95 -22.36
N GLN A 22 18.44 25.29 -22.45
CA GLN A 22 18.56 23.87 -22.20
C GLN A 22 18.44 23.55 -20.73
N SER A 23 19.10 24.29 -19.87
CA SER A 23 18.98 24.16 -18.41
C SER A 23 17.56 24.47 -17.93
N LEU A 24 16.93 25.52 -18.48
CA LEU A 24 15.53 25.86 -18.18
C LEU A 24 14.57 24.73 -18.55
N PHE A 25 14.74 24.22 -19.76
CA PHE A 25 13.91 23.14 -20.26
C PHE A 25 14.00 21.90 -19.36
N PHE A 26 15.20 21.45 -19.04
CA PHE A 26 15.38 20.29 -18.17
C PHE A 26 14.97 20.55 -16.72
N SER A 27 15.24 21.71 -16.17
CA SER A 27 14.89 22.07 -14.80
C SER A 27 13.39 22.14 -14.56
N LEU A 28 12.62 22.57 -15.56
CA LEU A 28 11.17 22.70 -15.46
C LEU A 28 10.44 21.45 -15.97
N LEU A 29 10.88 20.95 -17.11
CA LEU A 29 10.23 19.83 -17.80
C LEU A 29 10.44 18.52 -17.07
N PHE A 30 11.61 18.27 -16.50
CA PHE A 30 11.92 17.01 -15.81
C PHE A 30 11.03 16.78 -14.58
N PRO A 31 10.87 17.72 -13.64
CA PRO A 31 9.92 17.57 -12.55
C PRO A 31 8.47 17.43 -13.02
N LEU A 32 8.11 18.15 -14.09
CA LEU A 32 6.75 18.10 -14.63
C LEU A 32 6.45 16.74 -15.26
N ILE A 33 7.37 16.20 -16.07
CA ILE A 33 7.25 14.84 -16.66
C ILE A 33 7.17 13.80 -15.53
N PHE A 34 8.04 13.92 -14.52
CA PHE A 34 8.07 12.98 -13.40
C PHE A 34 6.74 13.01 -12.63
N THR A 35 6.22 14.20 -12.36
CA THR A 35 4.91 14.39 -11.73
C THR A 35 3.79 13.79 -12.58
N CYS A 36 3.81 14.04 -13.90
CA CYS A 36 2.84 13.44 -14.82
C CYS A 36 2.92 11.91 -14.82
N ILE A 37 4.13 11.35 -14.88
CA ILE A 37 4.31 9.89 -14.80
C ILE A 37 3.71 9.35 -13.51
N PHE A 38 3.96 9.99 -12.36
CA PHE A 38 3.38 9.58 -11.09
C PHE A 38 1.85 9.74 -11.05
N LEU A 39 1.30 10.80 -11.61
CA LEU A 39 -0.15 11.00 -11.69
C LEU A 39 -0.84 9.98 -12.59
N PHE A 40 -0.21 9.63 -13.72
CA PHE A 40 -0.77 8.66 -14.67
C PHE A 40 -0.39 7.22 -14.33
N SER A 41 0.77 6.99 -13.70
CA SER A 41 1.24 5.67 -13.29
C SER A 41 0.89 5.34 -11.84
N GLY A 42 0.50 6.33 -11.04
CA GLY A 42 -0.11 6.16 -9.73
C GLY A 42 -1.52 5.59 -9.86
N GLY A 43 -1.63 4.53 -10.70
CA GLY A 43 -2.80 3.69 -10.73
C GLY A 43 -3.14 3.22 -9.32
N GLU A 44 -4.39 2.91 -9.10
CA GLU A 44 -4.86 2.28 -7.87
C GLU A 44 -3.84 1.21 -7.46
N PRO A 45 -3.38 1.21 -6.21
CA PRO A 45 -2.45 0.19 -5.74
C PRO A 45 -3.04 -1.16 -6.13
N ASN A 46 -2.25 -1.99 -6.82
CA ASN A 46 -2.70 -3.33 -7.20
C ASN A 46 -3.29 -3.99 -5.95
N PRO A 47 -4.56 -4.37 -5.96
CA PRO A 47 -5.19 -4.89 -4.76
C PRO A 47 -4.42 -6.12 -4.29
N THR A 48 -4.10 -6.14 -3.01
CA THR A 48 -3.36 -7.24 -2.39
C THR A 48 -4.25 -8.47 -2.34
N LYS A 49 -3.78 -9.58 -2.87
CA LYS A 49 -4.48 -10.86 -2.83
C LYS A 49 -4.44 -11.42 -1.41
N LEU A 50 -5.60 -11.49 -0.79
CA LEU A 50 -5.77 -11.91 0.60
C LEU A 50 -6.62 -13.16 0.67
N GLY A 51 -6.05 -14.26 1.17
CA GLY A 51 -6.78 -15.46 1.52
C GLY A 51 -7.49 -15.28 2.87
N LEU A 52 -8.73 -15.72 2.99
CA LEU A 52 -9.50 -15.64 4.22
C LEU A 52 -10.08 -17.00 4.57
N VAL A 53 -9.69 -17.53 5.73
CA VAL A 53 -10.21 -18.77 6.31
C VAL A 53 -11.06 -18.41 7.53
N ASN A 54 -12.38 -18.49 7.40
CA ASN A 54 -13.27 -18.29 8.53
C ASN A 54 -13.66 -19.65 9.12
N GLN A 55 -13.15 -19.95 10.31
CA GLN A 55 -13.49 -21.16 11.07
C GLN A 55 -14.58 -20.87 12.12
N SER A 56 -14.93 -19.60 12.33
CA SER A 56 -15.95 -19.16 13.27
C SER A 56 -17.26 -18.87 12.54
N GLU A 57 -18.37 -19.25 13.14
CA GLU A 57 -19.73 -18.99 12.62
C GLU A 57 -20.42 -17.86 13.41
N ASN A 58 -19.69 -17.16 14.29
CA ASN A 58 -20.30 -16.09 15.08
C ASN A 58 -20.50 -14.80 14.26
N GLU A 59 -21.45 -13.99 14.71
CA GLU A 59 -21.85 -12.75 14.01
C GLU A 59 -20.69 -11.75 13.85
N LEU A 60 -19.78 -11.68 14.82
CA LEU A 60 -18.63 -10.79 14.78
C LEU A 60 -17.60 -11.22 13.71
N SER A 61 -17.41 -12.53 13.53
CA SER A 61 -16.55 -13.03 12.46
C SER A 61 -17.11 -12.70 11.08
N LEU A 62 -18.41 -12.79 10.91
CA LEU A 62 -19.09 -12.44 9.65
C LEU A 62 -18.98 -10.94 9.36
N GLN A 63 -19.17 -10.08 10.36
CA GLN A 63 -18.99 -8.64 10.23
C GLN A 63 -17.56 -8.28 9.86
N PHE A 64 -16.58 -8.95 10.47
CA PHE A 64 -15.16 -8.75 10.14
C PHE A 64 -14.86 -9.15 8.69
N VAL A 65 -15.36 -10.28 8.24
CA VAL A 65 -15.24 -10.74 6.85
C VAL A 65 -15.84 -9.72 5.87
N GLU A 66 -17.01 -9.18 6.18
CA GLU A 66 -17.65 -8.15 5.36
C GLU A 66 -16.82 -6.86 5.30
N LEU A 67 -16.26 -6.43 6.42
CA LEU A 67 -15.40 -5.24 6.46
C LEU A 67 -14.16 -5.41 5.60
N VAL A 68 -13.49 -6.57 5.68
CA VAL A 68 -12.30 -6.87 4.88
C VAL A 68 -12.65 -6.95 3.40
N LYS A 69 -13.80 -7.52 3.02
CA LYS A 69 -14.27 -7.58 1.62
C LYS A 69 -14.65 -6.21 1.06
N LYS A 70 -15.12 -5.31 1.91
CA LYS A 70 -15.50 -3.94 1.51
C LYS A 70 -14.29 -3.06 1.20
N GLU A 71 -13.12 -3.42 1.73
CA GLU A 71 -11.90 -2.67 1.50
C GLU A 71 -11.38 -2.94 0.08
N LYS A 72 -11.37 -1.89 -0.75
CA LYS A 72 -10.93 -1.97 -2.16
C LYS A 72 -9.45 -2.31 -2.34
N SER A 73 -8.67 -2.17 -1.28
CA SER A 73 -7.23 -2.47 -1.28
C SER A 73 -6.94 -3.97 -1.30
N PHE A 74 -7.95 -4.82 -1.06
CA PHE A 74 -7.79 -6.26 -0.98
C PHE A 74 -8.68 -7.00 -1.99
N LEU A 75 -8.09 -7.99 -2.67
CA LEU A 75 -8.81 -9.04 -3.38
C LEU A 75 -8.94 -10.24 -2.46
N VAL A 76 -10.08 -10.35 -1.80
CA VAL A 76 -10.33 -11.40 -0.81
C VAL A 76 -10.82 -12.66 -1.50
N LYS A 77 -10.11 -13.79 -1.26
CA LYS A 77 -10.52 -15.13 -1.64
C LYS A 77 -10.79 -15.95 -0.39
N GLU A 78 -11.99 -16.46 -0.26
CA GLU A 78 -12.35 -17.40 0.79
C GLU A 78 -12.05 -18.82 0.35
N GLY A 79 -11.55 -19.65 1.26
CA GLY A 79 -11.24 -21.03 0.97
C GLY A 79 -10.86 -21.81 2.23
N SER A 80 -10.52 -23.08 2.04
CA SER A 80 -10.00 -23.92 3.10
C SER A 80 -8.55 -23.54 3.45
N GLU A 81 -8.15 -23.81 4.70
CA GLU A 81 -6.79 -23.52 5.15
C GLU A 81 -5.71 -24.22 4.31
N LEU A 82 -5.97 -25.45 3.87
CA LEU A 82 -5.03 -26.23 3.04
C LEU A 82 -4.90 -25.61 1.65
N GLU A 83 -6.02 -25.32 1.00
CA GLU A 83 -6.05 -24.75 -0.34
C GLU A 83 -5.34 -23.40 -0.41
N LEU A 84 -5.66 -22.49 0.53
CA LEU A 84 -5.06 -21.17 0.57
C LEU A 84 -3.58 -21.20 0.97
N LYS A 85 -3.14 -22.17 1.77
CA LYS A 85 -1.71 -22.38 2.06
C LYS A 85 -0.94 -22.82 0.82
N ASP A 86 -1.49 -23.70 0.02
CA ASP A 86 -0.86 -24.12 -1.24
C ASP A 86 -0.77 -22.95 -2.22
N GLU A 87 -1.80 -22.11 -2.30
CA GLU A 87 -1.79 -20.88 -3.09
C GLU A 87 -0.79 -19.83 -2.54
N LEU A 88 -0.60 -19.74 -1.23
CA LEU A 88 0.41 -18.89 -0.62
C LEU A 88 1.82 -19.34 -1.00
N ILE A 89 2.07 -20.65 -0.96
CA ILE A 89 3.36 -21.26 -1.36
C ILE A 89 3.62 -21.04 -2.86
N ALA A 90 2.57 -21.10 -3.67
CA ALA A 90 2.64 -20.81 -5.11
C ALA A 90 2.76 -19.31 -5.45
N ALA A 91 2.78 -18.44 -4.43
CA ALA A 91 2.78 -16.98 -4.55
C ALA A 91 1.53 -16.40 -5.26
N ASP A 92 0.43 -17.16 -5.30
CA ASP A 92 -0.85 -16.68 -5.81
C ASP A 92 -1.62 -15.83 -4.80
N GLN A 93 -1.28 -15.94 -3.51
CA GLN A 93 -1.77 -15.11 -2.41
C GLN A 93 -0.61 -14.40 -1.74
N THR A 94 -0.86 -13.18 -1.24
CA THR A 94 0.16 -12.41 -0.51
C THR A 94 0.11 -12.70 0.99
N ALA A 95 -1.09 -12.91 1.51
CA ALA A 95 -1.32 -13.19 2.92
C ALA A 95 -2.59 -14.02 3.11
N ILE A 96 -2.68 -14.73 4.24
CA ILE A 96 -3.88 -15.47 4.64
C ILE A 96 -4.24 -15.05 6.07
N ILE A 97 -5.49 -14.68 6.25
CA ILE A 97 -6.08 -14.46 7.59
C ILE A 97 -6.89 -15.70 7.98
N ILE A 98 -6.57 -16.26 9.12
CA ILE A 98 -7.30 -17.38 9.71
C ILE A 98 -8.05 -16.89 10.95
N ILE A 99 -9.37 -16.95 10.90
CA ILE A 99 -10.25 -16.62 12.01
C ILE A 99 -10.55 -17.93 12.76
N PRO A 100 -10.10 -18.10 14.01
CA PRO A 100 -10.31 -19.33 14.78
C PRO A 100 -11.77 -19.49 15.19
N LYS A 101 -12.17 -20.73 15.54
CA LYS A 101 -13.54 -21.04 15.97
C LYS A 101 -13.98 -20.27 17.21
N ASN A 102 -13.05 -20.01 18.13
CA ASN A 102 -13.29 -19.27 19.37
C ASN A 102 -13.01 -17.76 19.23
N PHE A 103 -13.17 -17.21 18.02
CA PHE A 103 -12.99 -15.79 17.79
C PHE A 103 -13.94 -14.97 18.67
N ASN A 104 -13.36 -14.11 19.53
CA ASN A 104 -14.05 -13.27 20.48
C ASN A 104 -14.97 -14.02 21.50
N GLU A 105 -14.69 -15.30 21.77
CA GLU A 105 -15.36 -16.05 22.82
C GLU A 105 -14.67 -15.82 24.17
N PHE A 106 -15.47 -15.44 25.18
CA PHE A 106 -14.96 -15.28 26.54
C PHE A 106 -15.06 -16.65 27.28
N PRO A 107 -14.09 -17.08 28.09
CA PRO A 107 -12.95 -16.35 28.66
C PRO A 107 -11.66 -16.42 27.85
N ASP A 108 -11.58 -17.16 26.77
CA ASP A 108 -10.36 -17.37 25.99
C ASP A 108 -10.59 -16.98 24.51
N PRO A 109 -10.49 -15.67 24.20
CA PRO A 109 -10.69 -15.20 22.83
C PRO A 109 -9.58 -15.72 21.93
N GLY A 110 -9.97 -16.42 20.87
CA GLY A 110 -9.04 -16.91 19.85
C GLY A 110 -8.29 -15.75 19.17
N THR A 111 -7.00 -15.92 18.97
CA THR A 111 -6.17 -14.95 18.31
C THR A 111 -6.24 -15.12 16.79
N LEU A 112 -6.43 -14.04 16.05
CA LEU A 112 -6.31 -14.02 14.60
C LEU A 112 -4.90 -14.48 14.19
N ARG A 113 -4.84 -15.42 13.27
CA ARG A 113 -3.57 -15.91 12.73
C ARG A 113 -3.37 -15.32 11.34
N LEU A 114 -2.30 -14.56 11.17
CA LEU A 114 -1.89 -14.02 9.89
C LEU A 114 -0.70 -14.81 9.37
N LEU A 115 -0.89 -15.47 8.23
CA LEU A 115 0.17 -16.15 7.50
C LEU A 115 0.60 -15.25 6.35
N LEU A 116 1.90 -15.02 6.25
CA LEU A 116 2.48 -14.09 5.27
C LEU A 116 3.51 -14.84 4.43
N ASP A 117 3.56 -14.52 3.15
CA ASP A 117 4.67 -14.93 2.31
C ASP A 117 5.93 -14.12 2.65
N ALA A 118 6.95 -14.79 3.19
CA ALA A 118 8.21 -14.16 3.57
C ALA A 118 8.97 -13.51 2.40
N SER A 119 8.66 -13.88 1.17
CA SER A 119 9.28 -13.30 -0.04
C SER A 119 8.78 -11.87 -0.32
N GLN A 120 7.62 -11.49 0.21
CA GLN A 120 6.98 -10.18 -0.02
C GLN A 120 6.97 -9.27 1.23
N VAL A 121 8.00 -9.32 2.04
CA VAL A 121 8.13 -8.60 3.33
C VAL A 121 7.80 -7.10 3.25
N ARG A 122 7.91 -6.47 2.08
CA ARG A 122 7.60 -5.03 1.92
C ARG A 122 6.11 -4.70 2.03
N GLN A 123 5.22 -5.64 1.69
CA GLN A 123 3.77 -5.42 1.75
C GLN A 123 3.18 -5.75 3.13
N VAL A 124 3.93 -6.51 3.91
CA VAL A 124 3.54 -6.96 5.25
C VAL A 124 3.34 -5.81 6.24
N GLY A 125 4.18 -4.78 6.16
CA GLY A 125 4.07 -3.60 7.02
C GLY A 125 2.71 -2.90 6.90
N ALA A 126 2.23 -2.73 5.66
CA ALA A 126 0.96 -2.06 5.39
C ALA A 126 -0.26 -2.84 5.93
N ILE A 127 -0.20 -4.18 5.89
CA ILE A 127 -1.28 -5.04 6.42
C ILE A 127 -1.34 -4.96 7.95
N ARG A 128 -0.20 -4.95 8.61
CA ARG A 128 -0.12 -4.87 10.07
C ARG A 128 -0.67 -3.54 10.60
N ASP A 129 -0.29 -2.43 9.97
CA ASP A 129 -0.72 -1.08 10.38
C ASP A 129 -2.21 -0.84 10.14
N SER A 130 -2.84 -1.60 9.22
CA SER A 130 -4.28 -1.49 8.92
C SER A 130 -5.17 -2.31 9.87
N LEU A 131 -4.58 -3.23 10.64
CA LEU A 131 -5.31 -4.15 11.54
C LEU A 131 -5.20 -3.74 13.01
N GLU A 132 -4.39 -2.75 13.36
CA GLU A 132 -4.31 -2.11 14.69
C GLU A 132 -5.26 -0.90 14.75
#